data_66ffae5b95f6becf51b2398f9cb1530d
#
_entry.id   66ffae5b95f6becf51b2398f9cb1530d
#
_cell.length_a   1.000
_cell.length_b   1.000
_cell.length_c   1.000
_cell.angle_alpha   90.00
_cell.angle_beta   90.00
_cell.angle_gamma   90.00
#
_symmetry.space_group_name_H-M   'P 1'
#
loop_
_entity.id
_entity.type
_entity.pdbx_description
1 polymer ?
#
loop_
_entity_poly.entity_id
_entity_poly.type
_entity_poly.pdbx_seq_one_letter_code
_entity_poly.pdbx_strand_id
1 'polypeptide(L)'
;MTAAPTGAGPRGTPTLGSHTGGQLRRLGAVAGLSGADAETYAQILTDSLGAVAERPLSLPPPARTFLSDDHTPVEFSLSFRPDAEPSMRVLLEPGCGADSLAHNGRAGLEVIRDMARRWHFATEALDTLQDLFLPAAPRGPLALWCALELMPGGVPRVKVYLNPAANGAERSATTVREALRRLGHGPAFDSLPPGGGHPFLALDLGDWSEPRAKVYVRHDNLTAGQAGRLSRMDPGPGPAAIEGFFRTAAGLGPDTTGLGRRPGLSCHSFTDTGTARPSGFTLHIPVRDYARHDGEALARAKRVLRHHGMDAAVLDRALTALTRRRPEDGVGLIAYLALAHQRDCPPRVTAYLSSEAYTVRPPFVESVRTPLSVR
;
A
#
# COMPACT_ATOMS: atom_id res chain seq x y z
N MET A 1 47.53 -11.73 31.27
CA MET A 1 46.09 -11.73 31.74
C MET A 1 45.28 -11.06 30.65
N THR A 2 44.70 -11.88 29.77
CA THR A 2 43.87 -11.45 28.65
C THR A 2 42.40 -11.45 29.13
N ALA A 3 41.77 -10.27 29.17
CA ALA A 3 40.37 -10.12 29.52
C ALA A 3 39.50 -10.74 28.39
N ALA A 4 38.60 -11.64 28.78
CA ALA A 4 37.56 -12.19 27.92
C ALA A 4 36.52 -11.12 27.57
N PRO A 5 35.93 -11.16 26.35
CA PRO A 5 34.88 -10.23 25.99
C PRO A 5 33.61 -10.54 26.82
N THR A 6 33.10 -9.52 27.52
CA THR A 6 31.86 -9.55 28.28
C THR A 6 30.70 -9.93 27.38
N GLY A 7 29.95 -10.95 27.79
CA GLY A 7 28.86 -11.57 27.07
C GLY A 7 27.75 -10.59 26.68
N ALA A 8 27.23 -10.75 25.48
CA ALA A 8 25.96 -10.18 25.06
C ALA A 8 24.86 -10.72 25.99
N GLY A 9 24.20 -9.82 26.71
CA GLY A 9 23.02 -10.16 27.50
C GLY A 9 21.93 -10.84 26.65
N PRO A 10 20.95 -11.53 27.27
CA PRO A 10 19.91 -12.24 26.55
C PRO A 10 19.20 -11.27 25.62
N ARG A 11 19.26 -11.54 24.30
CA ARG A 11 18.50 -10.78 23.31
C ARG A 11 17.03 -10.96 23.65
N GLY A 12 16.36 -9.88 24.08
CA GLY A 12 14.92 -9.89 24.35
C GLY A 12 14.16 -10.45 23.14
N THR A 13 13.01 -11.07 23.40
CA THR A 13 12.14 -11.58 22.33
C THR A 13 11.80 -10.44 21.38
N PRO A 14 11.97 -10.59 20.05
CA PRO A 14 11.65 -9.52 19.11
C PRO A 14 10.17 -9.17 19.17
N THR A 15 9.87 -7.87 19.26
CA THR A 15 8.51 -7.33 19.24
C THR A 15 8.14 -6.86 17.83
N LEU A 16 6.85 -6.61 17.59
CA LEU A 16 6.36 -6.06 16.33
C LEU A 16 7.05 -4.72 16.00
N GLY A 17 7.14 -3.82 16.98
CA GLY A 17 7.78 -2.50 16.81
C GLY A 17 9.28 -2.62 16.55
N SER A 18 10.00 -3.49 17.28
CA SER A 18 11.43 -3.69 17.06
C SER A 18 11.73 -4.28 15.67
N HIS A 19 10.87 -5.19 15.19
CA HIS A 19 11.00 -5.82 13.88
C HIS A 19 10.72 -4.82 12.74
N THR A 20 9.53 -4.19 12.77
CA THR A 20 9.09 -3.27 11.70
C THR A 20 9.91 -1.98 11.69
N GLY A 21 10.28 -1.45 12.87
CA GLY A 21 11.19 -0.31 13.00
C GLY A 21 12.60 -0.64 12.47
N GLY A 22 13.10 -1.86 12.73
CA GLY A 22 14.35 -2.35 12.17
C GLY A 22 14.31 -2.46 10.64
N GLN A 23 13.20 -2.94 10.08
CA GLN A 23 12.99 -2.97 8.62
C GLN A 23 12.93 -1.55 8.04
N LEU A 24 12.19 -0.63 8.69
CA LEU A 24 12.08 0.76 8.26
C LEU A 24 13.45 1.44 8.17
N ARG A 25 14.32 1.28 9.21
CA ARG A 25 15.67 1.86 9.20
C ARG A 25 16.50 1.35 8.01
N ARG A 26 16.49 0.04 7.76
CA ARG A 26 17.25 -0.55 6.66
C ARG A 26 16.69 -0.13 5.29
N LEU A 27 15.36 -0.10 5.12
CA LEU A 27 14.73 0.38 3.88
C LEU A 27 14.96 1.88 3.69
N GLY A 28 14.93 2.68 4.78
CA GLY A 28 15.22 4.11 4.75
C GLY A 28 16.62 4.38 4.20
N ALA A 29 17.61 3.61 4.64
CA ALA A 29 18.97 3.69 4.09
C ALA A 29 19.02 3.34 2.59
N VAL A 30 18.24 2.35 2.13
CA VAL A 30 18.12 2.01 0.69
C VAL A 30 17.47 3.15 -0.11
N ALA A 31 16.54 3.88 0.50
CA ALA A 31 15.85 5.02 -0.09
C ALA A 31 16.59 6.37 0.09
N GLY A 32 17.83 6.36 0.60
CA GLY A 32 18.63 7.56 0.76
C GLY A 32 18.29 8.45 1.96
N LEU A 33 17.48 7.97 2.91
CA LEU A 33 17.21 8.70 4.15
C LEU A 33 18.45 8.73 5.05
N SER A 34 18.65 9.84 5.75
CA SER A 34 19.69 9.93 6.78
C SER A 34 19.39 8.94 7.93
N GLY A 35 20.44 8.51 8.65
CA GLY A 35 20.25 7.65 9.83
C GLY A 35 19.38 8.30 10.90
N ALA A 36 19.45 9.62 11.06
CA ALA A 36 18.64 10.39 12.01
C ALA A 36 17.16 10.41 11.59
N ASP A 37 16.88 10.62 10.30
CA ASP A 37 15.52 10.58 9.77
C ASP A 37 14.92 9.18 9.89
N ALA A 38 15.69 8.14 9.53
CA ALA A 38 15.25 6.75 9.62
C ALA A 38 14.93 6.34 11.09
N GLU A 39 15.72 6.82 12.07
CA GLU A 39 15.42 6.61 13.49
C GLU A 39 14.17 7.35 13.92
N THR A 40 14.03 8.61 13.53
CA THR A 40 12.82 9.41 13.81
C THR A 40 11.56 8.72 13.28
N TYR A 41 11.59 8.22 12.04
CA TYR A 41 10.45 7.52 11.44
C TYR A 41 10.18 6.15 12.06
N ALA A 42 11.22 5.42 12.49
CA ALA A 42 11.03 4.18 13.22
C ALA A 42 10.33 4.43 14.58
N GLN A 43 10.67 5.52 15.26
CA GLN A 43 9.99 5.92 16.50
C GLN A 43 8.53 6.34 16.20
N ILE A 44 8.28 7.14 15.17
CA ILE A 44 6.92 7.54 14.76
C ILE A 44 6.06 6.30 14.45
N LEU A 45 6.61 5.32 13.73
CA LEU A 45 5.91 4.06 13.44
C LEU A 45 5.55 3.32 14.73
N THR A 46 6.50 3.17 15.66
CA THR A 46 6.31 2.49 16.94
C THR A 46 5.26 3.20 17.80
N ASP A 47 5.36 4.53 17.93
CA ASP A 47 4.40 5.35 18.67
C ASP A 47 2.98 5.22 18.08
N SER A 48 2.88 5.21 16.73
CA SER A 48 1.59 5.10 16.03
C SER A 48 0.92 3.74 16.20
N LEU A 49 1.70 2.67 16.40
CA LEU A 49 1.19 1.33 16.72
C LEU A 49 0.80 1.22 18.20
N GLY A 50 1.30 2.12 19.07
CA GLY A 50 1.02 2.13 20.50
C GLY A 50 1.42 0.82 21.19
N ALA A 51 0.61 0.34 22.12
CA ALA A 51 0.90 -0.89 22.88
C ALA A 51 1.11 -2.14 22.02
N VAL A 52 0.57 -2.16 20.80
CA VAL A 52 0.76 -3.28 19.88
C VAL A 52 2.22 -3.40 19.39
N ALA A 53 2.98 -2.31 19.40
CA ALA A 53 4.40 -2.34 19.05
C ALA A 53 5.22 -3.23 19.99
N GLU A 54 4.85 -3.30 21.27
CA GLU A 54 5.54 -4.10 22.29
C GLU A 54 5.16 -5.60 22.25
N ARG A 55 4.20 -5.97 21.39
CA ARG A 55 3.74 -7.35 21.29
C ARG A 55 4.84 -8.27 20.76
N PRO A 56 5.18 -9.37 21.48
CA PRO A 56 6.15 -10.35 21.02
C PRO A 56 5.69 -11.03 19.71
N LEU A 57 6.60 -11.22 18.74
CA LEU A 57 6.31 -11.91 17.48
C LEU A 57 6.04 -13.42 17.65
N SER A 58 6.35 -13.99 18.82
CA SER A 58 5.98 -15.38 19.17
C SER A 58 4.48 -15.55 19.43
N LEU A 59 3.75 -14.46 19.60
CA LEU A 59 2.28 -14.46 19.75
C LEU A 59 1.62 -14.27 18.36
N PRO A 60 0.37 -14.76 18.16
CA PRO A 60 -0.38 -14.52 16.94
C PRO A 60 -0.50 -13.01 16.62
N PRO A 61 -0.81 -12.61 15.38
CA PRO A 61 -1.10 -11.22 15.04
C PRO A 61 -2.12 -10.59 15.99
N PRO A 62 -2.03 -9.27 16.27
CA PRO A 62 -2.92 -8.60 17.23
C PRO A 62 -4.39 -8.61 16.78
N ALA A 63 -4.62 -8.58 15.46
CA ALA A 63 -5.93 -8.65 14.84
C ALA A 63 -5.81 -9.22 13.43
N ARG A 64 -6.94 -9.59 12.83
CA ARG A 64 -7.01 -9.94 11.40
C ARG A 64 -7.11 -8.66 10.57
N THR A 65 -5.98 -7.98 10.37
CA THR A 65 -5.92 -6.85 9.44
C THR A 65 -5.92 -7.34 7.98
N PHE A 66 -6.47 -6.53 7.07
CA PHE A 66 -6.43 -6.74 5.62
C PHE A 66 -5.26 -6.01 4.95
N LEU A 67 -4.42 -5.35 5.72
CA LEU A 67 -3.29 -4.60 5.21
C LEU A 67 -2.23 -5.53 4.61
N SER A 68 -1.99 -6.68 5.24
CA SER A 68 -1.09 -7.73 4.73
C SER A 68 -1.71 -9.12 4.84
N ASP A 69 -1.18 -10.08 4.07
CA ASP A 69 -1.71 -11.46 4.06
C ASP A 69 -1.36 -12.25 5.34
N ASP A 70 -0.29 -11.86 6.03
CA ASP A 70 0.13 -12.43 7.32
C ASP A 70 -0.44 -11.67 8.53
N HIS A 71 -1.35 -10.73 8.27
CA HIS A 71 -1.96 -9.86 9.27
C HIS A 71 -0.99 -8.94 10.01
N THR A 72 0.19 -8.68 9.47
CA THR A 72 1.06 -7.61 9.96
C THR A 72 0.39 -6.26 9.69
N PRO A 73 0.21 -5.38 10.71
CA PRO A 73 -0.46 -4.10 10.53
C PRO A 73 0.47 -3.01 9.95
N VAL A 74 1.51 -3.42 9.24
CA VAL A 74 2.51 -2.55 8.60
C VAL A 74 2.87 -3.10 7.23
N GLU A 75 2.85 -2.24 6.21
CA GLU A 75 3.34 -2.51 4.86
C GLU A 75 4.26 -1.36 4.42
N PHE A 76 5.34 -1.69 3.70
CA PHE A 76 6.23 -0.68 3.13
C PHE A 76 5.98 -0.52 1.64
N SER A 77 6.41 0.60 1.07
CA SER A 77 6.47 0.74 -0.38
C SER A 77 7.62 1.63 -0.81
N LEU A 78 8.21 1.29 -1.95
CA LEU A 78 9.19 2.11 -2.64
C LEU A 78 8.59 2.58 -3.97
N SER A 79 8.65 3.89 -4.20
CA SER A 79 8.17 4.52 -5.42
C SER A 79 9.35 5.05 -6.22
N PHE A 80 9.43 4.63 -7.48
CA PHE A 80 10.51 4.92 -8.40
C PHE A 80 10.06 5.91 -9.47
N ARG A 81 10.93 6.84 -9.84
CA ARG A 81 10.80 7.74 -10.99
C ARG A 81 12.08 7.69 -11.80
N PRO A 82 12.03 8.01 -13.11
CA PRO A 82 13.26 8.21 -13.87
C PRO A 82 14.13 9.29 -13.19
N ASP A 83 15.45 9.08 -13.21
CA ASP A 83 16.47 10.04 -12.76
C ASP A 83 16.27 10.60 -11.33
N ALA A 84 15.64 9.82 -10.44
CA ALA A 84 15.38 10.22 -9.06
C ALA A 84 15.63 9.07 -8.08
N GLU A 85 16.08 9.41 -6.87
CA GLU A 85 16.09 8.47 -5.75
C GLU A 85 14.67 7.97 -5.43
N PRO A 86 14.53 6.71 -5.01
CA PRO A 86 13.23 6.17 -4.67
C PRO A 86 12.65 6.85 -3.42
N SER A 87 11.37 7.20 -3.43
CA SER A 87 10.67 7.64 -2.23
C SER A 87 10.11 6.45 -1.47
N MET A 88 10.20 6.49 -0.13
CA MET A 88 9.72 5.44 0.76
C MET A 88 8.43 5.85 1.44
N ARG A 89 7.52 4.89 1.62
CA ARG A 89 6.31 5.04 2.44
C ARG A 89 6.15 3.85 3.37
N VAL A 90 5.52 4.10 4.51
CA VAL A 90 4.99 3.08 5.38
C VAL A 90 3.49 3.26 5.50
N LEU A 91 2.74 2.18 5.34
CA LEU A 91 1.30 2.10 5.57
C LEU A 91 1.10 1.30 6.86
N LEU A 92 0.24 1.78 7.75
CA LEU A 92 -0.02 1.17 9.03
C LEU A 92 -1.51 1.27 9.43
N GLU A 93 -1.93 0.35 10.30
CA GLU A 93 -3.25 0.35 10.94
C GLU A 93 -3.10 0.71 12.42
N PRO A 94 -3.22 2.00 12.80
CA PRO A 94 -2.88 2.47 14.15
C PRO A 94 -3.73 1.83 15.25
N GLY A 95 -5.00 1.51 14.96
CA GLY A 95 -5.94 0.92 15.92
C GLY A 95 -6.00 -0.60 15.91
N CYS A 96 -5.05 -1.31 15.29
CA CYS A 96 -5.13 -2.76 15.03
C CYS A 96 -5.25 -3.66 16.28
N GLY A 97 -4.94 -3.16 17.48
CA GLY A 97 -5.10 -3.88 18.75
C GLY A 97 -6.45 -3.66 19.44
N ALA A 98 -7.35 -2.87 18.85
CA ALA A 98 -8.63 -2.57 19.47
C ALA A 98 -9.59 -3.79 19.42
N ASP A 99 -10.49 -3.85 20.39
CA ASP A 99 -11.47 -4.93 20.58
C ASP A 99 -12.63 -4.90 19.58
N SER A 100 -12.81 -3.80 18.87
CA SER A 100 -13.84 -3.63 17.85
C SER A 100 -13.37 -2.71 16.72
N LEU A 101 -14.01 -2.84 15.56
CA LEU A 101 -13.72 -1.98 14.41
C LEU A 101 -14.04 -0.51 14.68
N ALA A 102 -15.05 -0.24 15.54
CA ALA A 102 -15.36 1.13 15.98
C ALA A 102 -14.25 1.72 16.87
N HIS A 103 -13.70 0.93 17.79
CA HIS A 103 -12.55 1.37 18.61
C HIS A 103 -11.28 1.51 17.76
N ASN A 104 -11.05 0.60 16.80
CA ASN A 104 -9.96 0.71 15.83
C ASN A 104 -10.01 2.06 15.09
N GLY A 105 -11.18 2.42 14.55
CA GLY A 105 -11.36 3.69 13.84
C GLY A 105 -11.13 4.92 14.71
N ARG A 106 -11.61 4.90 15.97
CA ARG A 106 -11.37 6.01 16.92
C ARG A 106 -9.89 6.14 17.28
N ALA A 107 -9.24 5.04 17.62
CA ALA A 107 -7.80 5.05 17.91
C ALA A 107 -6.97 5.54 16.71
N GLY A 108 -7.29 5.09 15.50
CA GLY A 108 -6.65 5.57 14.29
C GLY A 108 -6.85 7.07 14.06
N LEU A 109 -8.05 7.58 14.30
CA LEU A 109 -8.35 9.01 14.18
C LEU A 109 -7.58 9.85 15.20
N GLU A 110 -7.46 9.37 16.45
CA GLU A 110 -6.67 10.03 17.49
C GLU A 110 -5.20 10.13 17.09
N VAL A 111 -4.60 9.05 16.57
CA VAL A 111 -3.22 9.07 16.06
C VAL A 111 -3.05 10.11 14.94
N ILE A 112 -3.99 10.20 14.00
CA ILE A 112 -3.94 11.21 12.93
C ILE A 112 -4.03 12.63 13.50
N ARG A 113 -4.89 12.87 14.51
CA ARG A 113 -5.04 14.19 15.14
C ARG A 113 -3.80 14.57 15.97
N ASP A 114 -3.14 13.59 16.60
CA ASP A 114 -1.86 13.81 17.28
C ASP A 114 -0.76 14.19 16.29
N MET A 115 -0.70 13.52 15.14
CA MET A 115 0.19 13.89 14.04
C MET A 115 -0.11 15.30 13.53
N ALA A 116 -1.39 15.65 13.35
CA ALA A 116 -1.80 16.98 12.90
C ALA A 116 -1.37 18.08 13.89
N ARG A 117 -1.52 17.85 15.20
CA ARG A 117 -1.03 18.78 16.24
C ARG A 117 0.49 18.90 16.21
N ARG A 118 1.20 17.78 16.07
CA ARG A 118 2.67 17.74 16.08
C ARG A 118 3.27 18.45 14.87
N TRP A 119 2.67 18.28 13.69
CA TRP A 119 3.22 18.77 12.41
C TRP A 119 2.41 19.91 11.79
N HIS A 120 1.41 20.42 12.53
CA HIS A 120 0.61 21.60 12.16
C HIS A 120 -0.07 21.49 10.79
N PHE A 121 -0.70 20.36 10.50
CA PHE A 121 -1.50 20.20 9.28
C PHE A 121 -3.02 20.13 9.56
N ALA A 122 -3.79 20.49 8.55
CA ALA A 122 -5.24 20.56 8.60
C ALA A 122 -5.90 19.16 8.56
N THR A 123 -6.99 18.96 9.33
CA THR A 123 -7.82 17.74 9.34
C THR A 123 -9.25 17.97 8.91
N GLU A 124 -9.65 19.20 8.56
CA GLU A 124 -11.04 19.60 8.25
C GLU A 124 -11.68 18.73 7.16
N ALA A 125 -10.90 18.36 6.12
CA ALA A 125 -11.39 17.45 5.09
C ALA A 125 -11.72 16.07 5.63
N LEU A 126 -10.94 15.55 6.58
CA LEU A 126 -11.20 14.28 7.25
C LEU A 126 -12.38 14.39 8.21
N ASP A 127 -12.44 15.47 9.01
CA ASP A 127 -13.50 15.70 9.97
C ASP A 127 -14.88 15.82 9.29
N THR A 128 -14.92 16.47 8.11
CA THR A 128 -16.14 16.58 7.27
C THR A 128 -16.68 15.21 6.83
N LEU A 129 -15.83 14.18 6.79
CA LEU A 129 -16.19 12.82 6.33
C LEU A 129 -16.37 11.81 7.46
N GLN A 130 -16.10 12.19 8.71
CA GLN A 130 -16.04 11.25 9.83
C GLN A 130 -17.32 10.42 9.98
N ASP A 131 -18.49 11.02 9.88
CA ASP A 131 -19.81 10.35 10.01
C ASP A 131 -20.06 9.31 8.90
N LEU A 132 -19.49 9.51 7.72
CA LEU A 132 -19.62 8.59 6.59
C LEU A 132 -18.75 7.33 6.75
N PHE A 133 -17.56 7.47 7.33
CA PHE A 133 -16.55 6.40 7.34
C PHE A 133 -16.31 5.78 8.71
N LEU A 134 -16.65 6.46 9.80
CA LEU A 134 -16.46 6.01 11.17
C LEU A 134 -17.80 6.01 11.94
N PRO A 135 -18.83 5.31 11.45
CA PRO A 135 -20.12 5.22 12.16
C PRO A 135 -19.95 4.47 13.50
N ALA A 136 -20.96 4.53 14.36
CA ALA A 136 -20.94 3.86 15.66
C ALA A 136 -20.80 2.33 15.56
N ALA A 137 -21.31 1.71 14.49
CA ALA A 137 -21.22 0.27 14.21
C ALA A 137 -20.68 0.03 12.79
N PRO A 138 -19.37 0.28 12.53
CA PRO A 138 -18.77 0.14 11.20
C PRO A 138 -18.72 -1.33 10.77
N ARG A 139 -18.87 -1.54 9.46
CA ARG A 139 -18.76 -2.84 8.81
C ARG A 139 -17.52 -2.89 7.90
N GLY A 140 -17.17 -4.10 7.44
CA GLY A 140 -16.12 -4.32 6.45
C GLY A 140 -14.78 -4.63 7.07
N PRO A 141 -13.71 -4.68 6.24
CA PRO A 141 -12.43 -5.27 6.62
C PRO A 141 -11.49 -4.31 7.35
N LEU A 142 -11.77 -3.01 7.36
CA LEU A 142 -10.94 -1.98 8.00
C LEU A 142 -11.81 -0.82 8.46
N ALA A 143 -11.31 -0.04 9.41
CA ALA A 143 -11.86 1.26 9.75
C ALA A 143 -11.04 2.38 9.11
N LEU A 144 -9.74 2.46 9.45
CA LEU A 144 -8.84 3.51 8.98
C LEU A 144 -7.41 2.96 8.88
N TRP A 145 -6.72 3.28 7.78
CA TRP A 145 -5.27 3.12 7.67
C TRP A 145 -4.59 4.47 7.48
N CYS A 146 -3.35 4.57 7.97
CA CYS A 146 -2.51 5.74 7.82
C CYS A 146 -1.28 5.41 6.99
N ALA A 147 -0.94 6.23 5.99
CA ALA A 147 0.31 6.14 5.27
C ALA A 147 1.16 7.38 5.51
N LEU A 148 2.45 7.14 5.77
CA LEU A 148 3.47 8.16 5.93
C LEU A 148 4.43 8.09 4.73
N GLU A 149 4.53 9.15 3.93
CA GLU A 149 5.61 9.31 2.96
C GLU A 149 6.78 9.96 3.69
N LEU A 150 7.90 9.24 3.73
CA LEU A 150 9.06 9.62 4.54
C LEU A 150 9.90 10.65 3.80
N MET A 151 9.93 11.86 4.32
CA MET A 151 10.64 12.99 3.73
C MET A 151 11.94 13.28 4.50
N PRO A 152 13.00 13.83 3.86
CA PRO A 152 14.13 14.37 4.59
C PRO A 152 13.68 15.41 5.63
N GLY A 153 14.32 15.39 6.81
CA GLY A 153 13.99 16.30 7.92
C GLY A 153 13.00 15.75 8.94
N GLY A 154 12.59 14.46 8.84
CA GLY A 154 11.82 13.78 9.90
C GLY A 154 10.34 14.16 9.99
N VAL A 155 9.81 14.95 9.04
CA VAL A 155 8.38 15.30 8.97
C VAL A 155 7.75 14.58 7.76
N PRO A 156 6.84 13.62 7.98
CA PRO A 156 6.24 12.87 6.87
C PRO A 156 5.11 13.64 6.21
N ARG A 157 4.79 13.26 4.97
CA ARG A 157 3.48 13.57 4.40
C ARG A 157 2.50 12.50 4.78
N VAL A 158 1.36 12.92 5.32
CA VAL A 158 0.36 12.00 5.88
C VAL A 158 -0.77 11.77 4.87
N LYS A 159 -1.21 10.51 4.78
CA LYS A 159 -2.39 10.11 4.02
C LYS A 159 -3.23 9.18 4.87
N VAL A 160 -4.55 9.34 4.79
CA VAL A 160 -5.52 8.43 5.41
C VAL A 160 -6.26 7.63 4.35
N TYR A 161 -6.53 6.36 4.63
CA TYR A 161 -7.39 5.48 3.86
C TYR A 161 -8.63 5.16 4.66
N LEU A 162 -9.77 5.38 4.07
CA LEU A 162 -11.09 5.23 4.66
C LEU A 162 -11.86 4.11 3.95
N ASN A 163 -12.75 3.43 4.67
CA ASN A 163 -13.55 2.32 4.17
C ASN A 163 -14.92 2.79 3.67
N PRO A 164 -15.18 2.87 2.36
CA PRO A 164 -16.51 3.24 1.85
C PRO A 164 -17.62 2.27 2.21
N ALA A 165 -17.28 1.03 2.57
CA ALA A 165 -18.24 0.01 3.00
C ALA A 165 -18.53 0.04 4.51
N ALA A 166 -18.11 1.07 5.24
CA ALA A 166 -18.32 1.18 6.69
C ALA A 166 -19.81 1.11 7.10
N ASN A 167 -20.71 1.55 6.21
CA ASN A 167 -22.17 1.47 6.38
C ASN A 167 -22.81 0.31 5.59
N GLY A 168 -22.03 -0.65 5.11
CA GLY A 168 -22.44 -1.78 4.27
C GLY A 168 -21.85 -1.70 2.86
N ALA A 169 -21.51 -2.86 2.30
CA ALA A 169 -20.88 -2.95 0.99
C ALA A 169 -21.74 -2.36 -0.13
N GLU A 170 -23.06 -2.54 -0.03
CA GLU A 170 -24.07 -2.02 -0.94
C GLU A 170 -24.14 -0.48 -0.98
N ARG A 171 -23.65 0.17 0.08
CA ARG A 171 -23.62 1.64 0.19
C ARG A 171 -22.31 2.26 -0.24
N SER A 172 -21.28 1.46 -0.57
CA SER A 172 -19.93 1.98 -0.85
C SER A 172 -19.92 3.04 -1.95
N ALA A 173 -20.67 2.86 -3.02
CA ALA A 173 -20.79 3.83 -4.12
C ALA A 173 -21.45 5.14 -3.67
N THR A 174 -22.54 5.06 -2.90
CA THR A 174 -23.24 6.24 -2.36
C THR A 174 -22.35 6.99 -1.38
N THR A 175 -21.62 6.27 -0.52
CA THR A 175 -20.66 6.85 0.43
C THR A 175 -19.56 7.63 -0.30
N VAL A 176 -18.96 7.05 -1.37
CA VAL A 176 -17.93 7.74 -2.17
C VAL A 176 -18.51 8.96 -2.87
N ARG A 177 -19.71 8.86 -3.46
CA ARG A 177 -20.38 10.00 -4.12
C ARG A 177 -20.61 11.15 -3.15
N GLU A 178 -21.12 10.86 -1.94
CA GLU A 178 -21.37 11.87 -0.91
C GLU A 178 -20.05 12.47 -0.38
N ALA A 179 -19.02 11.65 -0.18
CA ALA A 179 -17.71 12.13 0.24
C ALA A 179 -17.11 13.11 -0.79
N LEU A 180 -17.12 12.75 -2.08
CA LEU A 180 -16.65 13.64 -3.14
C LEU A 180 -17.45 14.94 -3.20
N ARG A 181 -18.77 14.87 -3.02
CA ARG A 181 -19.65 16.07 -2.97
C ARG A 181 -19.25 16.99 -1.81
N ARG A 182 -19.02 16.47 -0.61
CA ARG A 182 -18.60 17.25 0.56
C ARG A 182 -17.22 17.88 0.39
N LEU A 183 -16.35 17.22 -0.36
CA LEU A 183 -15.00 17.72 -0.69
C LEU A 183 -14.97 18.66 -1.90
N GLY A 184 -16.12 19.06 -2.44
CA GLY A 184 -16.22 19.94 -3.60
C GLY A 184 -16.04 19.26 -4.96
N HIS A 185 -15.83 17.93 -4.99
CA HIS A 185 -15.64 17.13 -6.21
C HIS A 185 -16.93 16.43 -6.67
N GLY A 186 -18.10 17.04 -6.52
CA GLY A 186 -19.40 16.39 -6.80
C GLY A 186 -19.50 15.66 -8.14
N PRO A 187 -19.13 16.25 -9.28
CA PRO A 187 -19.19 15.61 -10.60
C PRO A 187 -18.17 14.49 -10.82
N ALA A 188 -17.14 14.38 -9.96
CA ALA A 188 -16.03 13.43 -10.15
C ALA A 188 -16.47 11.96 -10.06
N PHE A 189 -17.51 11.65 -9.27
CA PHE A 189 -17.99 10.27 -9.16
C PHE A 189 -18.44 9.68 -10.49
N ASP A 190 -19.15 10.45 -11.30
CA ASP A 190 -19.71 10.00 -12.58
C ASP A 190 -18.62 9.83 -13.66
N SER A 191 -17.42 10.36 -13.45
CA SER A 191 -16.26 10.15 -14.31
C SER A 191 -15.51 8.83 -14.03
N LEU A 192 -15.77 8.16 -12.90
CA LEU A 192 -15.07 6.92 -12.54
C LEU A 192 -15.39 5.80 -13.53
N PRO A 193 -14.45 4.87 -13.79
CA PRO A 193 -14.73 3.69 -14.59
C PRO A 193 -15.69 2.76 -13.83
N PRO A 194 -16.46 1.92 -14.55
CA PRO A 194 -17.26 0.87 -13.92
C PRO A 194 -16.34 -0.14 -13.20
N GLY A 195 -16.81 -0.70 -12.08
CA GLY A 195 -16.07 -1.68 -11.31
C GLY A 195 -16.92 -2.44 -10.31
N GLY A 196 -16.33 -3.43 -9.64
CA GLY A 196 -16.97 -4.29 -8.65
C GLY A 196 -17.07 -3.69 -7.24
N GLY A 197 -16.85 -2.37 -7.07
CA GLY A 197 -16.96 -1.65 -5.81
C GLY A 197 -15.78 -0.72 -5.52
N HIS A 198 -15.88 0.00 -4.41
CA HIS A 198 -14.92 1.01 -3.98
C HIS A 198 -14.27 0.57 -2.66
N PRO A 199 -13.10 -0.11 -2.70
CA PRO A 199 -12.47 -0.61 -1.47
C PRO A 199 -11.92 0.49 -0.57
N PHE A 200 -11.49 1.62 -1.15
CA PHE A 200 -10.90 2.73 -0.40
C PHE A 200 -11.30 4.08 -0.98
N LEU A 201 -11.45 5.06 -0.08
CA LEU A 201 -11.28 6.48 -0.37
C LEU A 201 -10.06 6.94 0.42
N ALA A 202 -9.13 7.69 -0.18
CA ALA A 202 -7.99 8.21 0.54
C ALA A 202 -7.88 9.71 0.40
N LEU A 203 -7.41 10.36 1.48
CA LEU A 203 -7.11 11.78 1.53
C LEU A 203 -5.63 11.97 1.81
N ASP A 204 -4.97 12.82 1.04
CA ASP A 204 -3.68 13.37 1.42
C ASP A 204 -3.93 14.50 2.43
N LEU A 205 -3.29 14.45 3.63
CA LEU A 205 -3.40 15.44 4.70
C LEU A 205 -2.09 16.21 4.80
N GLY A 206 -2.15 17.53 4.98
CA GLY A 206 -0.97 18.40 5.09
C GLY A 206 -1.08 19.65 4.23
N ASP A 207 0.03 20.35 4.02
CA ASP A 207 0.14 21.59 3.24
C ASP A 207 -0.02 21.32 1.72
N TRP A 208 -1.13 20.77 1.34
CA TRP A 208 -1.55 20.75 -0.03
C TRP A 208 -2.37 22.01 -0.26
N SER A 209 -1.99 22.80 -1.25
CA SER A 209 -2.80 23.96 -1.69
C SER A 209 -4.24 23.55 -2.02
N GLU A 210 -4.44 22.28 -2.37
CA GLU A 210 -5.74 21.66 -2.56
C GLU A 210 -5.69 20.24 -2.01
N PRO A 211 -6.62 19.82 -1.12
CA PRO A 211 -6.70 18.46 -0.61
C PRO A 211 -6.92 17.48 -1.75
N ARG A 212 -6.05 16.47 -1.87
CA ARG A 212 -6.16 15.46 -2.91
C ARG A 212 -7.01 14.28 -2.43
N ALA A 213 -8.20 14.13 -3.02
CA ALA A 213 -9.04 12.96 -2.84
C ALA A 213 -8.66 11.86 -3.85
N LYS A 214 -8.66 10.60 -3.40
CA LYS A 214 -8.36 9.43 -4.24
C LYS A 214 -9.43 8.38 -4.07
N VAL A 215 -10.02 7.95 -5.17
CA VAL A 215 -11.01 6.88 -5.20
C VAL A 215 -10.41 5.64 -5.81
N TYR A 216 -10.50 4.52 -5.09
CA TYR A 216 -10.08 3.22 -5.58
C TYR A 216 -11.28 2.44 -6.10
N VAL A 217 -11.12 1.85 -7.29
CA VAL A 217 -12.16 1.02 -7.93
C VAL A 217 -11.61 -0.39 -8.10
N ARG A 218 -12.37 -1.39 -7.67
CA ARG A 218 -12.03 -2.81 -7.80
C ARG A 218 -12.47 -3.33 -9.17
N HIS A 219 -11.61 -4.12 -9.80
CA HIS A 219 -11.86 -4.75 -11.10
C HIS A 219 -11.63 -6.25 -11.02
N ASP A 220 -12.71 -7.01 -10.94
CA ASP A 220 -12.69 -8.47 -10.95
C ASP A 220 -12.44 -8.97 -12.39
N ASN A 221 -11.68 -10.04 -12.54
CA ASN A 221 -11.32 -10.66 -13.83
C ASN A 221 -10.76 -9.67 -14.87
N LEU A 222 -10.03 -8.63 -14.40
CA LEU A 222 -9.49 -7.57 -15.25
C LEU A 222 -8.58 -8.14 -16.34
N THR A 223 -8.87 -7.84 -17.60
CA THR A 223 -8.03 -8.17 -18.75
C THR A 223 -7.11 -6.99 -19.13
N ALA A 224 -6.06 -7.25 -19.91
CA ALA A 224 -5.14 -6.20 -20.35
C ALA A 224 -5.85 -5.09 -21.15
N GLY A 225 -6.71 -5.48 -22.12
CA GLY A 225 -7.46 -4.52 -22.92
C GLY A 225 -8.48 -3.70 -22.12
N GLN A 226 -9.07 -4.27 -21.04
CA GLN A 226 -9.88 -3.50 -20.11
C GLN A 226 -9.02 -2.54 -19.29
N ALA A 227 -7.86 -3.00 -18.77
CA ALA A 227 -6.94 -2.18 -18.03
C ALA A 227 -6.50 -0.93 -18.81
N GLY A 228 -6.17 -1.09 -20.10
CA GLY A 228 -5.81 0.03 -20.99
C GLY A 228 -6.88 1.12 -21.10
N ARG A 229 -8.14 0.80 -20.82
CA ARG A 229 -9.28 1.74 -20.90
C ARG A 229 -9.73 2.31 -19.54
N LEU A 230 -9.03 2.03 -18.45
CA LEU A 230 -9.45 2.49 -17.12
C LEU A 230 -9.12 3.95 -16.84
N SER A 231 -8.09 4.51 -17.45
CA SER A 231 -7.75 5.93 -17.23
C SER A 231 -8.89 6.84 -17.66
N ARG A 232 -9.15 7.86 -16.84
CA ARG A 232 -10.12 8.94 -17.09
C ARG A 232 -9.44 10.32 -17.16
N MET A 233 -8.10 10.31 -17.13
CA MET A 233 -7.30 11.53 -17.30
C MET A 233 -7.42 12.08 -18.71
N ASP A 234 -7.28 13.41 -18.85
CA ASP A 234 -7.18 14.10 -20.13
C ASP A 234 -6.24 15.32 -20.00
N PRO A 235 -5.06 15.32 -20.66
CA PRO A 235 -4.49 14.15 -21.34
C PRO A 235 -4.12 13.03 -20.35
N GLY A 236 -4.19 11.78 -20.80
CA GLY A 236 -3.91 10.60 -19.99
C GLY A 236 -2.90 9.65 -20.64
N PRO A 237 -2.48 8.59 -19.90
CA PRO A 237 -1.61 7.57 -20.45
C PRO A 237 -2.28 6.82 -21.60
N GLY A 238 -1.51 6.52 -22.65
CA GLY A 238 -1.99 5.72 -23.77
C GLY A 238 -2.36 4.29 -23.32
N PRO A 239 -3.43 3.69 -23.86
CA PRO A 239 -3.88 2.34 -23.50
C PRO A 239 -2.77 1.29 -23.58
N ALA A 240 -1.93 1.33 -24.62
CA ALA A 240 -0.84 0.39 -24.83
C ALA A 240 0.20 0.39 -23.70
N ALA A 241 0.50 1.56 -23.12
CA ALA A 241 1.43 1.66 -21.97
C ALA A 241 0.86 0.96 -20.73
N ILE A 242 -0.44 1.14 -20.45
CA ILE A 242 -1.13 0.50 -19.33
C ILE A 242 -1.22 -1.02 -19.55
N GLU A 243 -1.56 -1.46 -20.77
CA GLU A 243 -1.62 -2.88 -21.13
C GLU A 243 -0.26 -3.55 -21.01
N GLY A 244 0.82 -2.91 -21.46
CA GLY A 244 2.19 -3.41 -21.34
C GLY A 244 2.61 -3.59 -19.87
N PHE A 245 2.33 -2.60 -19.02
CA PHE A 245 2.52 -2.72 -17.59
C PHE A 245 1.71 -3.87 -16.99
N PHE A 246 0.41 -3.94 -17.29
CA PHE A 246 -0.49 -4.98 -16.79
C PHE A 246 0.04 -6.38 -17.12
N ARG A 247 0.36 -6.67 -18.39
CA ARG A 247 0.88 -7.98 -18.84
C ARG A 247 2.18 -8.34 -18.14
N THR A 248 3.09 -7.38 -18.00
CA THR A 248 4.39 -7.62 -17.37
C THR A 248 4.24 -7.88 -15.88
N ALA A 249 3.48 -7.04 -15.16
CA ALA A 249 3.30 -7.17 -13.71
C ALA A 249 2.51 -8.43 -13.34
N ALA A 250 1.44 -8.73 -14.04
CA ALA A 250 0.63 -9.93 -13.81
C ALA A 250 1.34 -11.22 -14.28
N GLY A 251 2.31 -11.11 -15.21
CA GLY A 251 3.00 -12.27 -15.78
C GLY A 251 2.07 -13.16 -16.61
N LEU A 252 1.09 -12.55 -17.24
CA LEU A 252 0.12 -13.29 -18.06
C LEU A 252 0.72 -13.59 -19.43
N GLY A 253 0.69 -14.88 -19.80
CA GLY A 253 1.00 -15.32 -21.14
C GLY A 253 -0.07 -14.85 -22.16
N PRO A 254 0.18 -15.07 -23.47
CA PRO A 254 -0.75 -14.65 -24.52
C PRO A 254 -2.15 -15.27 -24.35
N ASP A 255 -2.24 -16.47 -23.82
CA ASP A 255 -3.49 -17.23 -23.67
C ASP A 255 -4.24 -16.96 -22.35
N THR A 256 -3.66 -16.18 -21.43
CA THR A 256 -4.30 -15.87 -20.15
C THR A 256 -5.14 -14.61 -20.26
N THR A 257 -6.44 -14.75 -20.06
CA THR A 257 -7.40 -13.69 -20.36
C THR A 257 -7.45 -12.57 -19.33
N GLY A 258 -7.14 -12.82 -18.03
CA GLY A 258 -7.24 -11.77 -17.00
C GLY A 258 -6.89 -12.22 -15.58
N LEU A 259 -7.12 -11.32 -14.61
CA LEU A 259 -6.88 -11.55 -13.19
C LEU A 259 -8.01 -12.34 -12.54
N GLY A 260 -7.94 -13.67 -12.54
CA GLY A 260 -8.99 -14.56 -12.02
C GLY A 260 -8.90 -14.89 -10.51
N ARG A 261 -7.83 -14.47 -9.81
CA ARG A 261 -7.64 -14.79 -8.36
C ARG A 261 -7.92 -13.58 -7.48
N ARG A 262 -7.08 -12.57 -7.51
CA ARG A 262 -7.25 -11.31 -6.77
C ARG A 262 -7.51 -10.18 -7.77
N PRO A 263 -8.48 -9.28 -7.49
CA PRO A 263 -8.81 -8.19 -8.41
C PRO A 263 -7.67 -7.20 -8.55
N GLY A 264 -7.58 -6.57 -9.73
CA GLY A 264 -6.81 -5.35 -9.91
C GLY A 264 -7.54 -4.14 -9.34
N LEU A 265 -6.78 -3.08 -8.99
CA LEU A 265 -7.38 -1.84 -8.51
C LEU A 265 -6.93 -0.69 -9.39
N SER A 266 -7.87 0.16 -9.82
CA SER A 266 -7.54 1.49 -10.33
C SER A 266 -7.75 2.54 -9.23
N CYS A 267 -6.90 3.57 -9.23
CA CYS A 267 -7.01 4.71 -8.33
C CYS A 267 -7.08 5.99 -9.17
N HIS A 268 -8.06 6.82 -8.89
CA HIS A 268 -8.30 8.10 -9.56
C HIS A 268 -8.13 9.22 -8.56
N SER A 269 -7.22 10.18 -8.84
CA SER A 269 -6.90 11.30 -7.95
C SER A 269 -7.55 12.58 -8.45
N PHE A 270 -8.18 13.31 -7.56
CA PHE A 270 -8.85 14.58 -7.81
C PHE A 270 -8.20 15.67 -6.96
N THR A 271 -7.78 16.77 -7.57
CA THR A 271 -7.16 17.93 -6.92
C THR A 271 -7.91 19.21 -7.26
N ASP A 272 -8.48 19.30 -8.46
CA ASP A 272 -9.17 20.45 -8.98
C ASP A 272 -10.70 20.25 -8.89
N THR A 273 -11.35 21.08 -8.10
CA THR A 273 -12.82 21.05 -7.90
C THR A 273 -13.60 21.62 -9.10
N GLY A 274 -12.93 22.32 -9.99
CA GLY A 274 -13.51 22.89 -11.23
C GLY A 274 -13.72 21.87 -12.34
N THR A 275 -13.21 20.63 -12.19
CA THR A 275 -13.34 19.59 -13.21
C THR A 275 -13.77 18.24 -12.62
N ALA A 276 -14.56 17.50 -13.38
CA ALA A 276 -14.89 16.12 -13.06
C ALA A 276 -13.75 15.13 -13.38
N ARG A 277 -12.75 15.54 -14.14
CA ARG A 277 -11.67 14.65 -14.61
C ARG A 277 -10.58 14.49 -13.56
N PRO A 278 -10.08 13.26 -13.35
CA PRO A 278 -8.98 13.05 -12.42
C PRO A 278 -7.67 13.67 -12.95
N SER A 279 -6.89 14.23 -12.03
CA SER A 279 -5.53 14.73 -12.28
C SER A 279 -4.47 13.61 -12.24
N GLY A 280 -4.86 12.42 -11.77
CA GLY A 280 -3.97 11.26 -11.67
C GLY A 280 -4.70 9.93 -11.79
N PHE A 281 -3.99 8.95 -12.33
CA PHE A 281 -4.43 7.56 -12.49
C PHE A 281 -3.33 6.62 -12.00
N THR A 282 -3.71 5.57 -11.29
CA THR A 282 -2.78 4.50 -10.88
C THR A 282 -3.46 3.15 -11.06
N LEU A 283 -2.76 2.22 -11.73
CA LEU A 283 -3.17 0.81 -11.82
C LEU A 283 -2.33 -0.03 -10.85
N HIS A 284 -2.99 -0.79 -9.96
CA HIS A 284 -2.36 -1.70 -9.00
C HIS A 284 -2.62 -3.14 -9.39
N ILE A 285 -1.55 -3.93 -9.51
CA ILE A 285 -1.59 -5.36 -9.82
C ILE A 285 -1.10 -6.16 -8.60
N PRO A 286 -1.91 -7.09 -8.05
CA PRO A 286 -1.54 -7.92 -6.90
C PRO A 286 -0.59 -9.05 -7.33
N VAL A 287 0.67 -8.73 -7.58
CA VAL A 287 1.67 -9.64 -8.15
C VAL A 287 1.85 -10.92 -7.33
N ARG A 288 1.66 -10.83 -6.00
CA ARG A 288 1.75 -11.95 -5.06
C ARG A 288 0.79 -13.11 -5.32
N ASP A 289 -0.30 -12.88 -6.04
CA ASP A 289 -1.27 -13.92 -6.37
C ASP A 289 -1.08 -14.48 -7.78
N TYR A 290 -0.13 -13.91 -8.54
CA TYR A 290 0.17 -14.26 -9.92
C TYR A 290 1.63 -14.63 -10.16
N ALA A 291 2.48 -14.60 -9.15
CA ALA A 291 3.84 -15.12 -9.15
C ALA A 291 3.90 -16.43 -8.36
N ARG A 292 4.75 -17.37 -8.78
CA ARG A 292 4.95 -18.65 -8.06
C ARG A 292 5.72 -18.43 -6.75
N HIS A 293 6.67 -17.52 -6.75
CA HIS A 293 7.52 -17.13 -5.63
C HIS A 293 8.02 -15.68 -5.82
N ASP A 294 8.59 -15.08 -4.78
CA ASP A 294 9.03 -13.68 -4.85
C ASP A 294 10.19 -13.44 -5.82
N GLY A 295 11.00 -14.45 -6.16
CA GLY A 295 12.01 -14.34 -7.22
C GLY A 295 11.39 -14.04 -8.59
N GLU A 296 10.25 -14.65 -8.90
CA GLU A 296 9.49 -14.35 -10.11
C GLU A 296 8.86 -12.94 -10.05
N ALA A 297 8.25 -12.59 -8.91
CA ALA A 297 7.71 -11.25 -8.69
C ALA A 297 8.78 -10.17 -8.84
N LEU A 298 9.98 -10.39 -8.28
CA LEU A 298 11.13 -9.51 -8.41
C LEU A 298 11.59 -9.35 -9.87
N ALA A 299 11.68 -10.45 -10.62
CA ALA A 299 12.05 -10.41 -12.03
C ALA A 299 11.07 -9.56 -12.86
N ARG A 300 9.76 -9.69 -12.60
CA ARG A 300 8.70 -8.89 -13.24
C ARG A 300 8.82 -7.41 -12.83
N ALA A 301 8.99 -7.11 -11.56
CA ALA A 301 9.17 -5.75 -11.06
C ALA A 301 10.38 -5.07 -11.69
N LYS A 302 11.52 -5.77 -11.75
CA LYS A 302 12.74 -5.25 -12.39
C LYS A 302 12.56 -5.01 -13.89
N ARG A 303 11.76 -5.83 -14.58
CA ARG A 303 11.43 -5.60 -16.00
C ARG A 303 10.59 -4.34 -16.18
N VAL A 304 9.58 -4.13 -15.32
CA VAL A 304 8.78 -2.90 -15.32
C VAL A 304 9.66 -1.67 -15.06
N LEU A 305 10.52 -1.70 -14.04
CA LEU A 305 11.40 -0.58 -13.71
C LEU A 305 12.32 -0.22 -14.89
N ARG A 306 13.00 -1.21 -15.48
CA ARG A 306 13.90 -0.99 -16.65
C ARG A 306 13.15 -0.43 -17.85
N HIS A 307 11.92 -0.90 -18.11
CA HIS A 307 11.09 -0.38 -19.20
C HIS A 307 10.81 1.12 -19.07
N HIS A 308 10.74 1.62 -17.84
CA HIS A 308 10.53 3.04 -17.53
C HIS A 308 11.82 3.82 -17.21
N GLY A 309 13.00 3.26 -17.48
CA GLY A 309 14.28 3.93 -17.22
C GLY A 309 14.62 4.11 -15.74
N MET A 310 14.08 3.27 -14.85
CA MET A 310 14.29 3.37 -13.40
C MET A 310 15.33 2.35 -12.91
N ASP A 311 16.09 2.70 -11.83
CA ASP A 311 17.09 1.79 -11.25
C ASP A 311 16.43 0.56 -10.59
N ALA A 312 16.56 -0.57 -11.26
CA ALA A 312 16.02 -1.84 -10.78
C ALA A 312 16.87 -2.51 -9.68
N ALA A 313 18.14 -2.08 -9.47
CA ALA A 313 19.03 -2.67 -8.47
C ALA A 313 18.63 -2.27 -7.04
N VAL A 314 17.93 -1.13 -6.89
CA VAL A 314 17.37 -0.69 -5.61
C VAL A 314 16.45 -1.75 -5.02
N LEU A 315 15.67 -2.45 -5.85
CA LEU A 315 14.71 -3.43 -5.37
C LEU A 315 15.39 -4.69 -4.80
N ASP A 316 16.53 -5.11 -5.34
CA ASP A 316 17.33 -6.20 -4.75
C ASP A 316 17.81 -5.81 -3.34
N ARG A 317 18.33 -4.58 -3.18
CA ARG A 317 18.76 -4.07 -1.87
C ARG A 317 17.59 -3.96 -0.89
N ALA A 318 16.41 -3.54 -1.37
CA ALA A 318 15.22 -3.43 -0.55
C ALA A 318 14.75 -4.78 0.00
N LEU A 319 14.70 -5.83 -0.82
CA LEU A 319 14.32 -7.16 -0.36
C LEU A 319 15.33 -7.72 0.65
N THR A 320 16.63 -7.53 0.43
CA THR A 320 17.68 -7.90 1.40
C THR A 320 17.54 -7.12 2.72
N ALA A 321 17.09 -5.86 2.68
CA ALA A 321 16.83 -5.05 3.87
C ALA A 321 15.62 -5.55 4.67
N LEU A 322 14.62 -6.15 4.03
CA LEU A 322 13.41 -6.64 4.67
C LEU A 322 13.60 -8.03 5.29
N THR A 323 14.22 -8.96 4.56
CA THR A 323 14.28 -10.37 4.97
C THR A 323 15.62 -11.00 4.63
N ARG A 324 15.95 -12.08 5.36
CA ARG A 324 17.13 -12.92 5.09
C ARG A 324 16.80 -14.17 4.27
N ARG A 325 15.50 -14.48 4.07
CA ARG A 325 15.11 -15.61 3.25
C ARG A 325 15.40 -15.35 1.77
N ARG A 326 15.63 -16.38 1.01
CA ARG A 326 15.74 -16.25 -0.45
C ARG A 326 14.35 -15.93 -1.03
N PRO A 327 14.27 -15.14 -2.11
CA PRO A 327 13.00 -14.83 -2.75
C PRO A 327 12.22 -16.07 -3.24
N GLU A 328 12.92 -17.16 -3.55
CA GLU A 328 12.32 -18.42 -4.02
C GLU A 328 11.64 -19.22 -2.90
N ASP A 329 11.97 -18.95 -1.64
CA ASP A 329 11.48 -19.72 -0.48
C ASP A 329 10.09 -19.24 0.02
N GLY A 330 9.48 -18.24 -0.63
CA GLY A 330 8.16 -17.72 -0.28
C GLY A 330 7.54 -16.87 -1.36
N VAL A 331 6.29 -16.46 -1.15
CA VAL A 331 5.55 -15.56 -2.04
C VAL A 331 4.74 -14.55 -1.23
N GLY A 332 4.79 -13.28 -1.65
CA GLY A 332 4.03 -12.20 -1.03
C GLY A 332 4.86 -11.07 -0.45
N LEU A 333 6.18 -11.21 -0.42
CA LEU A 333 7.10 -10.13 -0.03
C LEU A 333 6.92 -8.92 -0.94
N ILE A 334 6.78 -9.13 -2.27
CA ILE A 334 6.29 -8.11 -3.20
C ILE A 334 4.79 -8.30 -3.37
N ALA A 335 4.00 -7.53 -2.63
CA ALA A 335 2.55 -7.67 -2.58
C ALA A 335 1.86 -7.15 -3.85
N TYR A 336 2.17 -5.90 -4.22
CA TYR A 336 1.62 -5.22 -5.39
C TYR A 336 2.70 -4.51 -6.18
N LEU A 337 2.46 -4.38 -7.48
CA LEU A 337 3.13 -3.40 -8.35
C LEU A 337 2.07 -2.39 -8.82
N ALA A 338 2.44 -1.11 -8.86
CA ALA A 338 1.56 -0.07 -9.38
C ALA A 338 2.29 0.83 -10.37
N LEU A 339 1.58 1.21 -11.44
CA LEU A 339 2.00 2.24 -12.38
C LEU A 339 1.10 3.44 -12.21
N ALA A 340 1.68 4.57 -11.86
CA ALA A 340 0.99 5.83 -11.65
C ALA A 340 1.35 6.85 -12.71
N HIS A 341 0.33 7.53 -13.21
CA HIS A 341 0.44 8.72 -14.04
C HIS A 341 -0.20 9.90 -13.30
N GLN A 342 0.43 11.04 -13.35
CA GLN A 342 -0.08 12.30 -12.82
C GLN A 342 0.17 13.37 -13.89
N ARG A 343 -0.76 14.32 -14.02
CA ARG A 343 -0.62 15.42 -14.99
C ARG A 343 0.74 16.11 -14.81
N ASP A 344 1.41 16.36 -15.92
CA ASP A 344 2.70 17.07 -15.99
C ASP A 344 3.85 16.41 -15.21
N CYS A 345 3.72 15.11 -14.88
CA CYS A 345 4.76 14.35 -14.19
C CYS A 345 5.15 13.09 -14.98
N PRO A 346 6.42 12.68 -14.92
CA PRO A 346 6.84 11.41 -15.48
C PRO A 346 6.12 10.24 -14.75
N PRO A 347 5.97 9.09 -15.40
CA PRO A 347 5.34 7.93 -14.80
C PRO A 347 6.13 7.48 -13.56
N ARG A 348 5.40 6.92 -12.59
CA ARG A 348 5.97 6.40 -11.34
C ARG A 348 5.57 4.95 -11.16
N VAL A 349 6.55 4.09 -10.88
CA VAL A 349 6.32 2.69 -10.50
C VAL A 349 6.45 2.57 -8.99
N THR A 350 5.52 1.84 -8.34
CA THR A 350 5.58 1.57 -6.90
C THR A 350 5.56 0.06 -6.66
N ALA A 351 6.52 -0.43 -5.88
CA ALA A 351 6.51 -1.78 -5.32
C ALA A 351 6.03 -1.72 -3.87
N TYR A 352 4.99 -2.48 -3.55
CA TYR A 352 4.47 -2.64 -2.19
C TYR A 352 5.09 -3.89 -1.58
N LEU A 353 5.62 -3.76 -0.38
CA LEU A 353 6.50 -4.72 0.25
C LEU A 353 5.95 -5.13 1.62
N SER A 354 5.60 -6.40 1.78
CA SER A 354 5.13 -6.96 3.05
C SER A 354 6.25 -7.03 4.08
N SER A 355 5.92 -6.77 5.33
CA SER A 355 6.87 -6.95 6.46
C SER A 355 7.16 -8.42 6.76
N GLU A 356 6.18 -9.32 6.54
CA GLU A 356 6.24 -10.75 6.90
C GLU A 356 6.65 -10.97 8.37
N ALA A 357 6.05 -10.18 9.29
CA ALA A 357 6.40 -10.27 10.71
C ALA A 357 5.96 -11.58 11.37
N TYR A 358 4.88 -12.19 10.87
CA TYR A 358 4.28 -13.38 11.50
C TYR A 358 4.45 -14.64 10.67
N THR A 359 4.17 -14.60 9.36
CA THR A 359 4.24 -15.78 8.51
C THR A 359 4.73 -15.46 7.12
N VAL A 360 5.39 -16.43 6.50
CA VAL A 360 5.77 -16.42 5.09
C VAL A 360 4.86 -17.42 4.35
N ARG A 361 4.16 -16.95 3.33
CA ARG A 361 3.36 -17.83 2.48
C ARG A 361 4.28 -18.69 1.62
N PRO A 362 4.10 -20.04 1.58
CA PRO A 362 4.94 -20.91 0.77
C PRO A 362 4.78 -20.60 -0.73
N PRO A 363 5.80 -20.92 -1.55
CA PRO A 363 5.70 -20.82 -2.99
C PRO A 363 4.54 -21.66 -3.55
N PHE A 364 3.95 -21.20 -4.67
CA PHE A 364 2.98 -22.03 -5.40
C PHE A 364 3.71 -23.15 -6.13
N VAL A 365 3.40 -24.37 -5.76
CA VAL A 365 3.84 -25.57 -6.49
C VAL A 365 2.81 -25.83 -7.60
N GLU A 366 3.24 -25.79 -8.86
CA GLU A 366 2.40 -26.34 -9.93
C GLU A 366 2.21 -27.83 -9.65
N SER A 367 0.96 -28.24 -9.41
CA SER A 367 0.64 -29.67 -9.39
C SER A 367 1.02 -30.23 -10.77
N VAL A 368 2.07 -31.03 -10.81
CA VAL A 368 2.45 -31.80 -11.99
C VAL A 368 1.22 -32.65 -12.35
N ARG A 369 0.52 -32.28 -13.40
CA ARG A 369 -0.49 -33.17 -13.99
C ARG A 369 0.29 -34.39 -14.48
N THR A 370 0.29 -35.43 -13.68
CA THR A 370 0.73 -36.76 -14.14
C THR A 370 -0.12 -37.11 -15.36
N PRO A 371 0.47 -37.33 -16.56
CA PRO A 371 -0.32 -37.77 -17.69
C PRO A 371 -1.00 -39.07 -17.28
N LEU A 372 -2.33 -39.08 -17.34
CA LEU A 372 -3.07 -40.34 -17.23
C LEU A 372 -2.54 -41.27 -18.33
N SER A 373 -1.81 -42.30 -17.95
CA SER A 373 -1.43 -43.38 -18.87
C SER A 373 -2.71 -44.05 -19.29
N VAL A 374 -3.16 -43.75 -20.49
CA VAL A 374 -4.21 -44.54 -21.17
C VAL A 374 -3.62 -45.91 -21.43
N ARG A 375 -4.12 -46.93 -20.70
CA ARG A 375 -3.99 -48.35 -21.07
C ARG A 375 -5.17 -48.75 -21.93
#